data_2399f40f2a2d09a8bb09dcbfb1179f17
#
_entry.id   2399f40f2a2d09a8bb09dcbfb1179f17
#
_cell.length_a   1.000
_cell.length_b   1.000
_cell.length_c   1.000
_cell.angle_alpha   90.00
_cell.angle_beta   90.00
_cell.angle_gamma   90.00
#
_symmetry.space_group_name_H-M   'P 1'
#
loop_
_entity.id
_entity.type
_entity.pdbx_description
1 polymer ?
#
loop_
_entity_poly.entity_id
_entity_poly.type
_entity_poly.pdbx_seq_one_letter_code
_entity_poly.pdbx_strand_id
1 'polypeptide(L)'
;MKKLLSILCLLLASVTYAFAQNVVSGTVVDRDGNPIPGAKVEIVGSTESVITELDGTFRFDIQSPAKKVQVFYAGMQTKMQTIRPDMIIKLSKTTWWNMKPEKYSWLINVQGAFPESGVKNSSFGLMVGRVKTLGWYVKGVYSPGKSTDGDYVNYPEESDQISYWTTGKDKRSFYAATAGVLVRLGCPVHLYAGAGYANRKVAWELADGTYAKNTEYSYSGVAVDYGLMLKIGKFSVNGGVLMSLADGCEFIGNVGIGVCF
;
A
#
# COMPACT_ATOMS: atom_id res chain seq x y z
N MET A 1 33.29 22.01 -69.38
CA MET A 1 33.91 21.04 -68.44
C MET A 1 33.98 21.55 -67.02
N LYS A 2 34.48 22.74 -66.69
CA LYS A 2 34.57 23.26 -65.30
C LYS A 2 33.24 23.33 -64.55
N LYS A 3 32.12 23.73 -65.20
CA LYS A 3 30.79 23.74 -64.58
C LYS A 3 30.22 22.37 -64.27
N LEU A 4 30.53 21.37 -65.09
CA LEU A 4 30.11 19.96 -64.86
C LEU A 4 30.86 19.34 -63.67
N LEU A 5 32.13 19.67 -63.52
CA LEU A 5 32.95 19.21 -62.41
C LEU A 5 32.50 19.80 -61.08
N SER A 6 32.13 21.08 -61.07
CA SER A 6 31.57 21.73 -59.86
C SER A 6 30.26 21.13 -59.42
N ILE A 7 29.36 20.77 -60.34
CA ILE A 7 28.10 20.14 -60.04
C ILE A 7 28.31 18.71 -59.50
N LEU A 8 29.26 17.99 -60.06
CA LEU A 8 29.65 16.64 -59.61
C LEU A 8 30.24 16.70 -58.18
N CYS A 9 31.11 17.68 -57.87
CA CYS A 9 31.64 17.87 -56.53
C CYS A 9 30.58 18.25 -55.50
N LEU A 10 29.60 19.05 -55.89
CA LEU A 10 28.43 19.42 -55.02
C LEU A 10 27.53 18.19 -54.78
N LEU A 11 27.29 17.35 -55.76
CA LEU A 11 26.53 16.10 -55.59
C LEU A 11 27.27 15.07 -54.74
N LEU A 12 28.59 14.92 -54.88
CA LEU A 12 29.40 14.07 -54.01
C LEU A 12 29.47 14.59 -52.57
N ALA A 13 29.53 15.89 -52.34
CA ALA A 13 29.50 16.49 -51.00
C ALA A 13 28.16 16.27 -50.33
N SER A 14 27.01 16.23 -51.05
CA SER A 14 25.69 16.00 -50.46
C SER A 14 25.50 14.53 -50.00
N VAL A 15 26.20 13.58 -50.59
CA VAL A 15 26.10 12.17 -50.21
C VAL A 15 26.83 11.88 -48.89
N THR A 16 27.86 12.65 -48.54
CA THR A 16 28.60 12.43 -47.30
C THR A 16 27.86 12.87 -46.05
N TYR A 17 26.83 13.71 -46.14
CA TYR A 17 25.97 14.11 -45.01
C TYR A 17 24.92 13.05 -44.63
N ALA A 18 24.72 12.02 -45.48
CA ALA A 18 23.68 11.02 -45.22
C ALA A 18 24.09 9.91 -44.23
N PHE A 19 25.35 9.83 -43.85
CA PHE A 19 25.86 8.93 -42.83
C PHE A 19 26.08 9.61 -41.47
N ALA A 20 25.26 10.58 -41.10
CA ALA A 20 25.25 11.12 -39.77
C ALA A 20 24.93 9.99 -38.79
N GLN A 21 25.94 9.59 -38.03
CA GLN A 21 25.94 8.47 -37.09
C GLN A 21 24.73 8.49 -36.19
N ASN A 22 23.92 7.43 -36.27
CA ASN A 22 22.86 7.16 -35.32
C ASN A 22 23.46 6.61 -34.01
N VAL A 23 24.46 7.30 -33.44
CA VAL A 23 25.10 6.94 -32.18
C VAL A 23 24.41 7.65 -31.05
N VAL A 24 24.00 6.91 -30.05
CA VAL A 24 23.50 7.43 -28.80
C VAL A 24 24.57 7.26 -27.73
N SER A 25 25.01 8.34 -27.12
CA SER A 25 25.99 8.34 -26.04
C SER A 25 25.59 9.25 -24.90
N GLY A 26 26.14 8.98 -23.72
CA GLY A 26 25.92 9.81 -22.55
C GLY A 26 26.49 9.18 -21.29
N THR A 27 26.21 9.84 -20.15
CA THR A 27 26.64 9.38 -18.83
C THR A 27 25.46 9.35 -17.88
N VAL A 28 25.35 8.28 -17.12
CA VAL A 28 24.34 8.14 -16.06
C VAL A 28 24.99 8.42 -14.71
N VAL A 29 24.42 9.39 -13.97
CA VAL A 29 24.94 9.81 -12.67
C VAL A 29 23.81 9.87 -11.61
N ASP A 30 24.19 9.88 -10.35
CA ASP A 30 23.28 10.14 -9.25
C ASP A 30 23.01 11.67 -9.08
N ARG A 31 22.29 12.05 -8.01
CA ARG A 31 22.02 13.47 -7.74
C ARG A 31 23.28 14.26 -7.43
N ASP A 32 24.27 13.64 -6.84
CA ASP A 32 25.52 14.24 -6.38
C ASP A 32 26.57 14.30 -7.50
N GLY A 33 26.26 13.69 -8.66
CA GLY A 33 27.12 13.65 -9.83
C GLY A 33 28.04 12.43 -9.90
N ASN A 34 27.92 11.46 -8.97
CA ASN A 34 28.70 10.24 -9.03
C ASN A 34 28.21 9.33 -10.15
N PRO A 35 29.11 8.68 -10.90
CA PRO A 35 28.74 7.77 -11.97
C PRO A 35 27.97 6.55 -11.43
N ILE A 36 27.02 6.05 -12.21
CA ILE A 36 26.24 4.85 -11.88
C ILE A 36 26.61 3.75 -12.88
N PRO A 37 27.52 2.83 -12.51
CA PRO A 37 27.82 1.66 -13.32
C PRO A 37 26.69 0.64 -13.26
N GLY A 38 26.52 -0.13 -14.34
CA GLY A 38 25.53 -1.21 -14.39
C GLY A 38 24.07 -0.74 -14.58
N ALA A 39 23.83 0.53 -14.89
CA ALA A 39 22.51 1.01 -15.24
C ALA A 39 22.11 0.56 -16.65
N LYS A 40 20.90 0.02 -16.82
CA LYS A 40 20.36 -0.37 -18.11
C LYS A 40 19.76 0.82 -18.82
N VAL A 41 20.28 1.13 -20.01
CA VAL A 41 19.79 2.17 -20.92
C VAL A 41 19.08 1.51 -22.09
N GLU A 42 17.81 1.80 -22.29
CA GLU A 42 16.96 1.22 -23.35
C GLU A 42 16.44 2.33 -24.26
N ILE A 43 16.29 2.04 -25.53
CA ILE A 43 15.59 2.91 -26.47
C ILE A 43 14.09 2.68 -26.35
N VAL A 44 13.36 3.76 -26.14
CA VAL A 44 11.89 3.69 -26.04
C VAL A 44 11.28 3.30 -27.38
N GLY A 45 10.62 2.14 -27.41
CA GLY A 45 10.01 1.58 -28.62
C GLY A 45 10.89 0.63 -29.43
N SER A 46 12.08 0.29 -28.92
CA SER A 46 12.99 -0.71 -29.48
C SER A 46 13.34 -1.77 -28.43
N THR A 47 13.92 -2.87 -28.87
CA THR A 47 14.52 -3.90 -28.00
C THR A 47 16.01 -3.62 -27.70
N GLU A 48 16.57 -2.58 -28.28
CA GLU A 48 17.97 -2.22 -28.12
C GLU A 48 18.24 -1.64 -26.72
N SER A 49 19.24 -2.17 -26.06
CA SER A 49 19.66 -1.73 -24.72
C SER A 49 21.15 -1.93 -24.50
N VAL A 50 21.74 -1.13 -23.65
CA VAL A 50 23.14 -1.21 -23.21
C VAL A 50 23.22 -1.02 -21.70
N ILE A 51 24.28 -1.49 -21.09
CA ILE A 51 24.60 -1.32 -19.67
C ILE A 51 25.71 -0.30 -19.55
N THR A 52 25.61 0.63 -18.59
CA THR A 52 26.64 1.64 -18.35
C THR A 52 27.94 1.02 -17.84
N GLU A 53 29.05 1.55 -18.32
CA GLU A 53 30.41 1.23 -17.92
C GLU A 53 30.71 1.65 -16.46
N LEU A 54 31.93 1.36 -15.97
CA LEU A 54 32.34 1.70 -14.60
C LEU A 54 32.34 3.19 -14.30
N ASP A 55 32.56 4.03 -15.31
CA ASP A 55 32.50 5.49 -15.23
C ASP A 55 31.09 6.06 -15.48
N GLY A 56 30.06 5.17 -15.56
CA GLY A 56 28.68 5.54 -15.84
C GLY A 56 28.40 5.90 -17.30
N THR A 57 29.37 5.81 -18.19
CA THR A 57 29.18 6.12 -19.62
C THR A 57 28.46 4.98 -20.34
N PHE A 58 27.74 5.34 -21.39
CA PHE A 58 27.15 4.38 -22.33
C PHE A 58 27.27 4.89 -23.77
N ARG A 59 27.37 3.95 -24.67
CA ARG A 59 27.37 4.21 -26.11
C ARG A 59 26.81 3.02 -26.85
N PHE A 60 25.92 3.26 -27.80
CA PHE A 60 25.44 2.26 -28.73
C PHE A 60 24.94 2.87 -30.02
N ASP A 61 25.05 2.10 -31.09
CA ASP A 61 24.59 2.47 -32.41
C ASP A 61 23.14 2.09 -32.57
N ILE A 62 22.32 3.00 -33.08
CA ILE A 62 20.90 2.75 -33.32
C ILE A 62 20.63 2.57 -34.80
N GLN A 63 19.84 1.56 -35.13
CA GLN A 63 19.46 1.28 -36.51
C GLN A 63 18.29 2.12 -37.02
N SER A 64 17.54 2.74 -36.10
CA SER A 64 16.38 3.56 -36.40
C SER A 64 16.43 4.88 -35.61
N PRO A 65 15.91 5.99 -36.18
CA PRO A 65 15.90 7.28 -35.48
C PRO A 65 15.05 7.19 -34.21
N ALA A 66 15.69 7.17 -33.06
CA ALA A 66 15.07 7.13 -31.75
C ALA A 66 14.93 8.53 -31.16
N LYS A 67 13.84 8.80 -30.44
CA LYS A 67 13.59 10.10 -29.83
C LYS A 67 13.90 10.13 -28.34
N LYS A 68 13.81 9.00 -27.65
CA LYS A 68 13.96 8.93 -26.20
C LYS A 68 14.68 7.66 -25.76
N VAL A 69 15.47 7.79 -24.70
CA VAL A 69 16.02 6.67 -23.93
C VAL A 69 15.32 6.57 -22.60
N GLN A 70 15.28 5.36 -22.06
CA GLN A 70 14.80 5.08 -20.72
C GLN A 70 15.91 4.38 -19.94
N VAL A 71 16.18 4.85 -18.71
CA VAL A 71 17.26 4.33 -17.86
C VAL A 71 16.68 3.69 -16.60
N PHE A 72 17.17 2.47 -16.32
CA PHE A 72 16.81 1.68 -15.16
C PHE A 72 18.03 1.39 -14.30
N TYR A 73 17.88 1.54 -13.01
CA TYR A 73 18.86 1.06 -12.03
C TYR A 73 18.15 0.64 -10.74
N ALA A 74 18.63 -0.43 -10.12
CA ALA A 74 18.01 -0.96 -8.90
C ALA A 74 18.02 0.10 -7.77
N GLY A 75 16.89 0.30 -7.11
CA GLY A 75 16.75 1.31 -6.05
C GLY A 75 16.65 2.76 -6.51
N MET A 76 16.67 3.02 -7.84
CA MET A 76 16.51 4.36 -8.39
C MET A 76 15.24 4.49 -9.23
N GLN A 77 14.79 5.73 -9.38
CA GLN A 77 13.66 6.02 -10.25
C GLN A 77 14.04 5.87 -11.72
N THR A 78 13.23 5.14 -12.45
CA THR A 78 13.34 5.08 -13.92
C THR A 78 13.17 6.46 -14.52
N LYS A 79 14.08 6.87 -15.38
CA LYS A 79 14.04 8.18 -16.05
C LYS A 79 13.99 8.01 -17.55
N MET A 80 13.13 8.76 -18.20
CA MET A 80 13.11 8.93 -19.66
C MET A 80 13.72 10.28 -20.03
N GLN A 81 14.56 10.28 -21.05
CA GLN A 81 15.19 11.51 -21.57
C GLN A 81 15.19 11.52 -23.09
N THR A 82 15.01 12.69 -23.68
CA THR A 82 15.18 12.89 -25.13
C THR A 82 16.64 12.74 -25.49
N ILE A 83 16.92 12.03 -26.56
CA ILE A 83 18.27 11.81 -27.07
C ILE A 83 18.87 13.13 -27.52
N ARG A 84 20.08 13.38 -27.03
CA ARG A 84 20.94 14.51 -27.39
C ARG A 84 22.38 14.02 -27.40
N PRO A 85 23.31 14.66 -28.13
CA PRO A 85 24.72 14.34 -28.01
C PRO A 85 25.19 14.52 -26.56
N ASP A 86 26.05 13.62 -26.09
CA ASP A 86 26.72 13.65 -24.78
C ASP A 86 25.79 13.98 -23.59
N MET A 87 24.63 13.30 -23.55
CA MET A 87 23.64 13.57 -22.52
C MET A 87 24.07 13.08 -21.13
N ILE A 88 23.82 13.90 -20.12
CA ILE A 88 23.94 13.50 -18.71
C ILE A 88 22.56 13.17 -18.16
N ILE A 89 22.38 11.94 -17.69
CA ILE A 89 21.12 11.43 -17.14
C ILE A 89 21.26 11.30 -15.64
N LYS A 90 20.67 12.22 -14.88
CA LYS A 90 20.68 12.18 -13.42
C LYS A 90 19.54 11.29 -12.91
N LEU A 91 19.86 10.21 -12.19
CA LEU A 91 18.90 9.37 -11.50
C LEU A 91 18.73 9.81 -10.05
N SER A 92 17.57 9.54 -9.49
CA SER A 92 17.24 9.82 -8.10
C SER A 92 16.92 8.52 -7.37
N LYS A 93 17.39 8.36 -6.13
CA LYS A 93 17.02 7.23 -5.27
C LYS A 93 15.49 7.15 -5.13
N THR A 94 14.98 5.94 -5.20
CA THR A 94 13.58 5.71 -4.92
C THR A 94 13.37 5.82 -3.42
N THR A 95 12.52 6.75 -3.02
CA THR A 95 12.07 6.95 -1.65
C THR A 95 10.57 6.71 -1.61
N TRP A 96 9.99 6.54 -0.41
CA TRP A 96 8.55 6.34 -0.30
C TRP A 96 7.73 7.52 -0.89
N TRP A 97 8.27 8.75 -0.87
CA TRP A 97 7.63 9.93 -1.46
C TRP A 97 7.58 9.92 -2.99
N ASN A 98 8.60 9.35 -3.62
CA ASN A 98 8.75 9.39 -5.07
C ASN A 98 8.53 8.03 -5.75
N MET A 99 7.98 7.04 -5.04
CA MET A 99 7.57 5.75 -5.60
C MET A 99 6.54 5.94 -6.70
N LYS A 100 6.58 5.05 -7.70
CA LYS A 100 5.54 5.01 -8.74
C LYS A 100 4.15 4.86 -8.08
N PRO A 101 3.12 5.58 -8.58
CA PRO A 101 1.76 5.41 -8.09
C PRO A 101 1.31 3.95 -8.19
N GLU A 102 0.41 3.55 -7.29
CA GLU A 102 -0.21 2.23 -7.35
C GLU A 102 -1.06 2.10 -8.62
N LYS A 103 -0.91 0.99 -9.31
CA LYS A 103 -1.69 0.69 -10.51
C LYS A 103 -3.16 0.41 -10.17
N TYR A 104 -3.37 -0.34 -9.07
CA TYR A 104 -4.68 -0.64 -8.51
C TYR A 104 -4.80 0.11 -7.19
N SER A 105 -5.74 1.04 -7.09
CA SER A 105 -5.78 1.98 -5.96
C SER A 105 -6.99 1.84 -5.05
N TRP A 106 -8.12 1.33 -5.54
CA TRP A 106 -9.27 1.04 -4.70
C TRP A 106 -9.09 -0.30 -4.00
N LEU A 107 -9.48 -0.37 -2.74
CA LEU A 107 -9.38 -1.54 -1.87
C LEU A 107 -10.76 -1.93 -1.38
N ILE A 108 -11.09 -3.21 -1.52
CA ILE A 108 -12.18 -3.86 -0.78
C ILE A 108 -11.59 -5.11 -0.13
N ASN A 109 -11.74 -5.21 1.19
CA ASN A 109 -11.12 -6.26 1.97
C ASN A 109 -12.09 -6.77 3.04
N VAL A 110 -12.32 -8.08 3.09
CA VAL A 110 -13.14 -8.74 4.11
C VAL A 110 -12.28 -8.99 5.34
N GLN A 111 -12.81 -8.67 6.51
CA GLN A 111 -12.12 -8.74 7.79
C GLN A 111 -12.71 -9.84 8.66
N GLY A 112 -11.84 -10.58 9.35
CA GLY A 112 -12.19 -11.36 10.52
C GLY A 112 -11.53 -10.74 11.74
N ALA A 113 -12.26 -10.58 12.82
CA ALA A 113 -11.74 -10.05 14.08
C ALA A 113 -11.98 -11.07 15.20
N PHE A 114 -10.94 -11.28 16.00
CA PHE A 114 -10.86 -12.32 17.01
C PHE A 114 -10.56 -11.67 18.34
N PRO A 115 -11.56 -11.48 19.22
CA PRO A 115 -11.32 -11.02 20.57
C PRO A 115 -10.58 -12.07 21.39
N GLU A 116 -9.86 -11.63 22.41
CA GLU A 116 -9.07 -12.48 23.31
C GLU A 116 -9.88 -13.60 23.97
N SER A 117 -11.18 -13.39 24.14
CA SER A 117 -12.13 -14.34 24.72
C SER A 117 -12.49 -15.54 23.84
N GLY A 118 -11.78 -15.77 22.73
CA GLY A 118 -11.85 -16.99 21.92
C GLY A 118 -12.73 -16.94 20.68
N VAL A 119 -12.64 -17.99 19.86
CA VAL A 119 -13.24 -18.12 18.53
C VAL A 119 -14.78 -17.99 18.50
N LYS A 120 -15.46 -18.31 19.61
CA LYS A 120 -16.93 -18.22 19.72
C LYS A 120 -17.48 -16.80 19.49
N ASN A 121 -16.65 -15.78 19.61
CA ASN A 121 -17.02 -14.37 19.50
C ASN A 121 -16.42 -13.68 18.28
N SER A 122 -16.08 -14.45 17.26
CA SER A 122 -15.54 -13.93 16.02
C SER A 122 -16.48 -12.90 15.39
N SER A 123 -15.91 -11.81 14.94
CA SER A 123 -16.60 -10.73 14.25
C SER A 123 -16.18 -10.70 12.80
N PHE A 124 -17.08 -10.25 11.94
CA PHE A 124 -16.82 -10.09 10.51
C PHE A 124 -16.94 -8.63 10.14
N GLY A 125 -16.19 -8.22 9.13
CA GLY A 125 -16.20 -6.84 8.72
C GLY A 125 -15.76 -6.62 7.29
N LEU A 126 -15.78 -5.36 6.94
CA LEU A 126 -15.35 -4.87 5.65
C LEU A 126 -14.43 -3.67 5.83
N MET A 127 -13.35 -3.64 5.08
CA MET A 127 -12.46 -2.49 4.95
C MET A 127 -12.49 -2.02 3.50
N VAL A 128 -12.83 -0.76 3.31
CA VAL A 128 -12.84 -0.10 2.01
C VAL A 128 -11.89 1.09 2.07
N GLY A 129 -11.14 1.32 1.01
CA GLY A 129 -10.20 2.42 1.02
C GLY A 129 -9.57 2.70 -0.32
N ARG A 130 -8.60 3.57 -0.28
CA ARG A 130 -7.78 3.91 -1.43
C ARG A 130 -6.31 3.76 -1.10
N VAL A 131 -5.67 2.82 -1.76
CA VAL A 131 -4.24 2.51 -1.57
C VAL A 131 -3.42 3.38 -2.50
N LYS A 132 -2.55 4.20 -1.91
CA LYS A 132 -1.56 5.04 -2.58
C LYS A 132 -0.31 5.11 -1.71
N THR A 133 0.66 5.97 -2.05
CA THR A 133 1.79 6.29 -1.15
C THR A 133 1.27 6.78 0.20
N LEU A 134 0.28 7.68 0.17
CA LEU A 134 -0.59 8.02 1.30
C LEU A 134 -2.02 7.82 0.86
N GLY A 135 -2.70 6.88 1.45
CA GLY A 135 -4.09 6.51 1.19
C GLY A 135 -4.96 6.68 2.43
N TRP A 136 -6.20 6.23 2.33
CA TRP A 136 -7.17 6.25 3.42
C TRP A 136 -7.98 4.95 3.41
N TYR A 137 -8.58 4.61 4.55
CA TYR A 137 -9.53 3.52 4.67
C TYR A 137 -10.65 3.85 5.65
N VAL A 138 -11.75 3.12 5.49
CA VAL A 138 -12.83 2.98 6.47
C VAL A 138 -13.03 1.50 6.68
N LYS A 139 -13.14 1.08 7.95
CA LYS A 139 -13.35 -0.30 8.34
C LYS A 139 -14.54 -0.41 9.30
N GLY A 140 -15.45 -1.31 9.02
CA GLY A 140 -16.53 -1.71 9.90
C GLY A 140 -16.41 -3.17 10.27
N VAL A 141 -16.59 -3.49 11.55
CA VAL A 141 -16.58 -4.85 12.08
C VAL A 141 -17.83 -5.06 12.91
N TYR A 142 -18.47 -6.21 12.77
CA TYR A 142 -19.70 -6.56 13.45
C TYR A 142 -19.70 -8.03 13.86
N SER A 143 -20.14 -8.29 15.08
CA SER A 143 -20.42 -9.65 15.55
C SER A 143 -21.93 -9.94 15.44
N PRO A 144 -22.31 -11.06 14.83
CA PRO A 144 -23.72 -11.44 14.70
C PRO A 144 -24.40 -11.84 16.02
N GLY A 145 -23.70 -11.75 17.14
CA GLY A 145 -24.26 -12.05 18.47
C GLY A 145 -25.41 -11.13 18.81
N LYS A 146 -26.43 -11.68 19.45
CA LYS A 146 -27.60 -10.90 19.91
C LYS A 146 -27.41 -10.52 21.37
N SER A 147 -27.17 -9.24 21.63
CA SER A 147 -27.33 -8.62 22.93
C SER A 147 -28.12 -7.34 22.74
N THR A 148 -29.35 -7.32 23.21
CA THR A 148 -30.25 -6.14 23.14
C THR A 148 -30.41 -5.54 24.53
N ASP A 149 -30.57 -4.23 24.59
CA ASP A 149 -30.71 -3.50 25.87
C ASP A 149 -31.96 -3.90 26.68
N GLY A 150 -32.94 -4.52 26.00
CA GLY A 150 -34.16 -5.01 26.65
C GLY A 150 -34.00 -6.34 27.40
N ASP A 151 -32.87 -7.03 27.22
CA ASP A 151 -32.60 -8.33 27.86
C ASP A 151 -31.86 -8.21 29.20
N TYR A 152 -31.66 -6.98 29.72
CA TYR A 152 -30.86 -6.77 30.93
C TYR A 152 -31.71 -6.48 32.16
N VAL A 153 -31.39 -7.18 33.24
CA VAL A 153 -31.77 -6.77 34.59
C VAL A 153 -30.62 -5.89 35.10
N ASN A 154 -30.95 -4.63 35.42
CA ASN A 154 -29.98 -3.75 36.07
C ASN A 154 -29.88 -4.16 37.54
N TYR A 155 -28.78 -4.74 37.92
CA TYR A 155 -28.42 -4.89 39.31
C TYR A 155 -27.76 -3.61 39.78
N PRO A 156 -28.15 -3.05 40.97
CA PRO A 156 -27.47 -1.88 41.52
C PRO A 156 -26.00 -2.21 41.82
N GLU A 157 -25.11 -1.29 41.52
CA GLU A 157 -23.64 -1.43 41.66
C GLU A 157 -23.19 -1.69 43.12
N GLU A 158 -24.05 -1.53 44.12
CA GLU A 158 -23.69 -1.61 45.53
C GLU A 158 -23.77 -3.02 46.13
N SER A 159 -24.12 -4.05 45.41
CA SER A 159 -24.20 -5.37 46.01
C SER A 159 -22.95 -6.23 45.69
N ASP A 160 -21.91 -6.05 46.47
CA ASP A 160 -20.69 -6.90 46.49
C ASP A 160 -20.97 -8.38 46.82
N GLN A 161 -22.21 -8.82 46.93
CA GLN A 161 -22.59 -10.16 47.38
C GLN A 161 -23.54 -10.91 46.45
N ILE A 162 -23.69 -10.51 45.20
CA ILE A 162 -24.44 -11.33 44.25
C ILE A 162 -23.53 -12.45 43.77
N SER A 163 -23.63 -13.61 44.41
CA SER A 163 -23.19 -14.87 43.82
C SER A 163 -24.02 -15.08 42.58
N TYR A 164 -23.45 -14.72 41.42
CA TYR A 164 -24.06 -14.93 40.13
C TYR A 164 -24.13 -16.43 39.87
N TRP A 165 -25.23 -17.05 40.18
CA TRP A 165 -25.55 -18.38 39.72
C TRP A 165 -25.87 -18.29 38.24
N THR A 166 -24.80 -18.24 37.42
CA THR A 166 -24.96 -18.22 35.98
C THR A 166 -25.08 -19.63 35.43
N THR A 167 -25.86 -19.80 34.37
CA THR A 167 -25.98 -21.05 33.63
C THR A 167 -24.76 -21.37 32.77
N GLY A 168 -23.79 -20.44 32.71
CA GLY A 168 -22.63 -20.51 31.83
C GLY A 168 -22.91 -20.08 30.39
N LYS A 169 -24.14 -19.67 30.10
CA LYS A 169 -24.48 -19.09 28.80
C LYS A 169 -24.37 -17.58 28.83
N ASP A 170 -23.99 -17.01 27.70
CA ASP A 170 -23.85 -15.57 27.54
C ASP A 170 -24.42 -15.12 26.18
N LYS A 171 -24.84 -13.86 26.14
CA LYS A 171 -25.14 -13.11 24.92
C LYS A 171 -24.11 -12.04 24.74
N ARG A 172 -23.54 -11.92 23.56
CA ARG A 172 -22.53 -10.91 23.24
C ARG A 172 -22.88 -10.23 21.93
N SER A 173 -22.64 -8.93 21.88
CA SER A 173 -22.67 -8.16 20.65
C SER A 173 -21.45 -7.26 20.59
N PHE A 174 -20.93 -7.08 19.41
CA PHE A 174 -19.80 -6.20 19.17
C PHE A 174 -19.97 -5.52 17.83
N TYR A 175 -19.71 -4.25 17.78
CA TYR A 175 -19.49 -3.51 16.54
C TYR A 175 -18.42 -2.46 16.72
N ALA A 176 -17.65 -2.22 15.67
CA ALA A 176 -16.69 -1.14 15.62
C ALA A 176 -16.66 -0.53 14.22
N ALA A 177 -16.45 0.77 14.19
CA ALA A 177 -16.23 1.51 12.96
C ALA A 177 -15.01 2.40 13.13
N THR A 178 -14.02 2.26 12.25
CA THR A 178 -12.78 3.04 12.27
C THR A 178 -12.49 3.63 10.90
N ALA A 179 -11.81 4.76 10.89
CA ALA A 179 -11.29 5.38 9.67
C ALA A 179 -9.86 5.84 9.91
N GLY A 180 -9.05 5.81 8.88
CA GLY A 180 -7.64 6.14 9.05
C GLY A 180 -6.87 6.24 7.74
N VAL A 181 -5.55 6.21 7.89
CA VAL A 181 -4.60 6.37 6.80
C VAL A 181 -3.89 5.06 6.48
N LEU A 182 -3.56 4.91 5.21
CA LEU A 182 -2.71 3.85 4.68
C LEU A 182 -1.42 4.48 4.17
N VAL A 183 -0.28 4.07 4.71
CA VAL A 183 1.04 4.59 4.34
C VAL A 183 1.88 3.48 3.75
N ARG A 184 2.37 3.67 2.53
CA ARG A 184 3.26 2.73 1.86
C ARG A 184 4.67 2.84 2.44
N LEU A 185 5.13 1.79 3.12
CA LEU A 185 6.49 1.72 3.66
C LEU A 185 7.50 1.28 2.60
N GLY A 186 7.08 0.39 1.72
CA GLY A 186 7.83 -0.14 0.59
C GLY A 186 6.97 -1.16 -0.14
N CYS A 187 7.24 -1.46 -1.40
CA CYS A 187 6.49 -2.50 -2.10
C CYS A 187 6.89 -3.88 -1.57
N PRO A 188 5.94 -4.73 -1.13
CA PRO A 188 4.48 -4.62 -1.17
C PRO A 188 3.81 -4.16 0.15
N VAL A 189 4.54 -3.59 1.09
CA VAL A 189 4.12 -3.38 2.48
C VAL A 189 3.50 -2.00 2.69
N HIS A 190 2.34 -1.96 3.34
CA HIS A 190 1.65 -0.76 3.80
C HIS A 190 1.38 -0.85 5.30
N LEU A 191 1.58 0.26 6.01
CA LEU A 191 1.11 0.46 7.37
C LEU A 191 -0.28 1.09 7.30
N TYR A 192 -1.20 0.66 8.14
CA TYR A 192 -2.45 1.37 8.36
C TYR A 192 -2.63 1.72 9.83
N ALA A 193 -3.20 2.89 10.07
CA ALA A 193 -3.55 3.36 11.40
C ALA A 193 -4.77 4.27 11.32
N GLY A 194 -5.66 4.15 12.29
CA GLY A 194 -6.88 4.93 12.34
C GLY A 194 -7.52 4.92 13.71
N ALA A 195 -8.59 5.67 13.83
CA ALA A 195 -9.39 5.75 15.04
C ALA A 195 -10.87 5.73 14.69
N GLY A 196 -11.69 5.45 15.68
CA GLY A 196 -13.13 5.40 15.53
C GLY A 196 -13.83 5.08 16.82
N TYR A 197 -14.88 4.31 16.74
CA TYR A 197 -15.73 3.96 17.84
C TYR A 197 -15.96 2.45 17.89
N ALA A 198 -15.95 1.88 19.09
CA ALA A 198 -16.32 0.49 19.32
C ALA A 198 -17.35 0.42 20.46
N ASN A 199 -18.23 -0.56 20.34
CA ASN A 199 -19.21 -0.88 21.36
C ASN A 199 -19.28 -2.41 21.51
N ARG A 200 -19.18 -2.86 22.75
CA ARG A 200 -19.35 -4.25 23.15
C ARG A 200 -20.34 -4.34 24.26
N LYS A 201 -21.29 -5.28 24.15
CA LYS A 201 -22.24 -5.61 25.17
C LYS A 201 -22.15 -7.09 25.50
N VAL A 202 -22.05 -7.40 26.79
CA VAL A 202 -22.00 -8.77 27.31
C VAL A 202 -23.07 -8.90 28.39
N ALA A 203 -23.88 -9.96 28.31
CA ALA A 203 -24.87 -10.31 29.29
C ALA A 203 -24.79 -11.79 29.62
N TRP A 204 -24.86 -12.14 30.89
CA TRP A 204 -24.86 -13.50 31.39
C TRP A 204 -26.28 -13.99 31.71
N GLU A 205 -26.59 -15.21 31.33
CA GLU A 205 -27.84 -15.84 31.70
C GLU A 205 -27.80 -16.27 33.17
N LEU A 206 -28.75 -15.83 33.93
CA LEU A 206 -28.95 -16.21 35.33
C LEU A 206 -29.73 -17.53 35.43
N ALA A 207 -29.75 -18.14 36.63
CA ALA A 207 -30.43 -19.41 36.88
C ALA A 207 -31.95 -19.37 36.60
N ASP A 208 -32.55 -18.19 36.69
CA ASP A 208 -33.97 -17.95 36.39
C ASP A 208 -34.26 -17.72 34.90
N GLY A 209 -33.26 -17.77 34.05
CA GLY A 209 -33.34 -17.52 32.61
C GLY A 209 -33.33 -16.05 32.20
N THR A 210 -33.18 -15.15 33.14
CA THR A 210 -33.01 -13.71 32.83
C THR A 210 -31.53 -13.39 32.48
N TYR A 211 -31.27 -12.22 31.91
CA TYR A 211 -29.93 -11.82 31.51
C TYR A 211 -29.48 -10.60 32.30
N ALA A 212 -28.32 -10.71 32.96
CA ALA A 212 -27.68 -9.60 33.65
C ALA A 212 -26.56 -9.00 32.78
N LYS A 213 -26.55 -7.69 32.61
CA LYS A 213 -25.49 -6.97 31.93
C LYS A 213 -24.19 -7.10 32.73
N ASN A 214 -23.14 -7.55 32.08
CA ASN A 214 -21.80 -7.49 32.64
C ASN A 214 -21.18 -6.14 32.32
N THR A 215 -20.97 -5.31 33.33
CA THR A 215 -20.38 -3.97 33.19
C THR A 215 -18.88 -4.00 32.94
N GLU A 216 -18.19 -5.00 33.50
CA GLU A 216 -16.73 -5.17 33.35
C GLU A 216 -16.32 -5.51 31.89
N TYR A 217 -17.10 -6.34 31.22
CA TYR A 217 -16.81 -6.76 29.82
C TYR A 217 -17.62 -5.97 28.78
N SER A 218 -18.49 -5.09 29.22
CA SER A 218 -19.26 -4.21 28.32
C SER A 218 -18.64 -2.82 28.28
N TYR A 219 -18.32 -2.35 27.08
CA TYR A 219 -17.74 -1.04 26.92
C TYR A 219 -18.28 -0.34 25.68
N SER A 220 -18.17 0.97 25.69
CA SER A 220 -18.42 1.80 24.50
C SER A 220 -17.50 3.02 24.52
N GLY A 221 -16.85 3.32 23.41
CA GLY A 221 -15.95 4.46 23.38
C GLY A 221 -15.00 4.46 22.18
N VAL A 222 -13.94 5.22 22.32
CA VAL A 222 -12.93 5.38 21.28
C VAL A 222 -12.20 4.07 21.05
N ALA A 223 -12.01 3.75 19.79
CA ALA A 223 -11.19 2.64 19.34
C ALA A 223 -10.07 3.13 18.44
N VAL A 224 -8.91 2.49 18.55
CA VAL A 224 -7.75 2.72 17.69
C VAL A 224 -7.47 1.42 16.92
N ASP A 225 -7.21 1.55 15.64
CA ASP A 225 -6.96 0.45 14.72
C ASP A 225 -5.64 0.63 14.01
N TYR A 226 -4.79 -0.38 14.03
CA TYR A 226 -3.50 -0.32 13.37
C TYR A 226 -3.02 -1.71 12.93
N GLY A 227 -2.17 -1.74 11.91
CA GLY A 227 -1.62 -2.99 11.42
C GLY A 227 -0.85 -2.84 10.12
N LEU A 228 -0.54 -3.98 9.53
CA LEU A 228 0.19 -4.08 8.28
C LEU A 228 -0.69 -4.70 7.20
N MET A 229 -0.53 -4.22 5.98
CA MET A 229 -1.16 -4.77 4.79
C MET A 229 -0.09 -5.09 3.74
N LEU A 230 -0.14 -6.29 3.20
CA LEU A 230 0.65 -6.72 2.05
C LEU A 230 -0.24 -6.62 0.79
N LYS A 231 0.22 -5.88 -0.20
CA LYS A 231 -0.45 -5.74 -1.50
C LYS A 231 0.37 -6.36 -2.60
N ILE A 232 -0.12 -7.45 -3.17
CA ILE A 232 0.54 -8.21 -4.24
C ILE A 232 -0.35 -8.18 -5.49
N GLY A 233 -0.03 -7.30 -6.42
CA GLY A 233 -0.83 -7.10 -7.64
C GLY A 233 -2.25 -6.61 -7.31
N LYS A 234 -3.25 -7.42 -7.60
CA LYS A 234 -4.67 -7.16 -7.31
C LYS A 234 -5.12 -7.67 -5.93
N PHE A 235 -4.29 -8.45 -5.23
CA PHE A 235 -4.65 -9.04 -3.96
C PHE A 235 -4.04 -8.27 -2.79
N SER A 236 -4.74 -8.27 -1.66
CA SER A 236 -4.28 -7.74 -0.40
C SER A 236 -4.55 -8.69 0.74
N VAL A 237 -3.62 -8.75 1.68
CA VAL A 237 -3.78 -9.45 2.96
C VAL A 237 -3.37 -8.46 4.05
N ASN A 238 -4.14 -8.35 5.10
CA ASN A 238 -3.78 -7.51 6.23
C ASN A 238 -3.92 -8.24 7.55
N GLY A 239 -3.15 -7.81 8.52
CA GLY A 239 -3.22 -8.21 9.92
C GLY A 239 -2.96 -7.02 10.82
N GLY A 240 -3.65 -6.97 11.94
CA GLY A 240 -3.50 -5.88 12.88
C GLY A 240 -4.31 -6.06 14.15
N VAL A 241 -4.44 -4.98 14.89
CA VAL A 241 -5.10 -4.94 16.18
C VAL A 241 -6.06 -3.75 16.22
N LEU A 242 -7.27 -4.00 16.66
CA LEU A 242 -8.23 -3.01 17.09
C LEU A 242 -8.17 -2.95 18.62
N MET A 243 -7.83 -1.79 19.17
CA MET A 243 -7.74 -1.54 20.60
C MET A 243 -8.87 -0.61 21.01
N SER A 244 -9.69 -1.02 21.98
CA SER A 244 -10.64 -0.12 22.65
C SER A 244 -9.93 0.64 23.76
N LEU A 245 -10.14 1.95 23.82
CA LEU A 245 -9.61 2.82 24.89
C LEU A 245 -10.66 3.06 26.01
N ALA A 246 -11.85 2.45 25.92
CA ALA A 246 -12.84 2.48 27.00
C ALA A 246 -12.39 1.58 28.16
N ASP A 247 -13.06 1.69 29.28
CA ASP A 247 -12.73 1.00 30.54
C ASP A 247 -12.27 -0.44 30.31
N GLY A 248 -10.97 -0.71 30.59
CA GLY A 248 -10.33 -2.00 30.35
C GLY A 248 -9.89 -2.18 28.89
N CYS A 249 -8.73 -1.63 28.51
CA CYS A 249 -8.15 -1.79 27.16
C CYS A 249 -8.29 -3.23 26.62
N GLU A 250 -9.19 -3.44 25.68
CA GLU A 250 -9.32 -4.74 25.01
C GLU A 250 -8.61 -4.71 23.66
N PHE A 251 -7.80 -5.74 23.39
CA PHE A 251 -7.12 -5.96 22.13
C PHE A 251 -7.85 -7.00 21.30
N ILE A 252 -8.27 -6.64 20.11
CA ILE A 252 -8.94 -7.51 19.17
C ILE A 252 -8.05 -7.69 17.95
N GLY A 253 -7.45 -8.89 17.84
CA GLY A 253 -6.69 -9.25 16.65
C GLY A 253 -7.58 -9.28 15.43
N ASN A 254 -7.13 -8.72 14.31
CA ASN A 254 -7.88 -8.78 13.07
C ASN A 254 -7.00 -9.22 11.89
N VAL A 255 -7.60 -9.98 10.99
CA VAL A 255 -6.99 -10.38 9.73
C VAL A 255 -7.98 -10.15 8.60
N GLY A 256 -7.46 -9.88 7.41
CA GLY A 256 -8.33 -9.67 6.26
C GLY A 256 -7.67 -10.03 4.96
N ILE A 257 -8.51 -10.36 4.00
CA ILE A 257 -8.13 -10.62 2.62
C ILE A 257 -9.00 -9.80 1.68
N GLY A 258 -8.43 -9.32 0.59
CA GLY A 258 -9.17 -8.45 -0.30
C GLY A 258 -8.57 -8.29 -1.69
N VAL A 259 -9.22 -7.45 -2.45
CA VAL A 259 -8.84 -7.12 -3.81
C VAL A 259 -8.64 -5.61 -3.99
N CYS A 260 -7.71 -5.28 -4.87
CA CYS A 260 -7.42 -3.92 -5.30
C CYS A 260 -7.72 -3.78 -6.81
N PHE A 261 -8.36 -2.68 -7.24
CA PHE A 261 -8.76 -2.41 -8.62
C PHE A 261 -8.67 -0.91 -8.98
#